data_695a5217829daf6263b204eb234f97e2
#
_entry.id   695a5217829daf6263b204eb234f97e2
#
_cell.length_a   1.000
_cell.length_b   1.000
_cell.length_c   1.000
_cell.angle_alpha   90.00
_cell.angle_beta   90.00
_cell.angle_gamma   90.00
#
_symmetry.space_group_name_H-M   'P 1'
#
loop_
_entity.id
_entity.type
_entity.pdbx_description
1 polymer ?
#
loop_
_entity_poly.entity_id
_entity_poly.type
_entity_poly.pdbx_seq_one_letter_code
_entity_poly.pdbx_strand_id
1 'polypeptide(L)' 'MMNNINDFAYAIKDKNGFYYIGYNQWDKQLRKAKLYHSIFYANQIKEDNRFISKGLSIVKVSI' A
#
# COMPACT_ATOMS: atom_id res chain seq x y z
N MET A 1 -9.63 26.74 -4.59
CA MET A 1 -9.43 26.12 -4.82
C MET A 1 -9.26 25.35 -5.06
N MET A 2 -9.19 24.81 -5.01
CA MET A 2 -9.00 23.96 -5.33
C MET A 2 -8.73 23.07 -5.21
N ASN A 3 -8.76 22.68 -5.12
CA ASN A 3 -8.71 21.71 -4.88
C ASN A 3 -8.17 20.77 -5.30
N ASN A 4 -7.74 20.33 -4.76
CA ASN A 4 -7.06 19.38 -5.21
C ASN A 4 -7.68 18.10 -5.20
N ILE A 5 -8.28 17.86 -6.20
CA ILE A 5 -9.13 16.75 -6.29
C ILE A 5 -8.49 15.49 -6.67
N ASN A 6 -7.21 15.49 -6.89
CA ASN A 6 -6.51 14.30 -7.29
C ASN A 6 -5.63 13.77 -6.18
N ASP A 7 -6.19 13.74 -4.99
CA ASP A 7 -5.44 13.21 -3.89
C ASP A 7 -5.53 11.70 -3.87
N PHE A 8 -4.39 11.08 -3.94
CA PHE A 8 -4.29 9.63 -3.90
C PHE A 8 -3.28 9.22 -2.87
N ALA A 9 -3.43 8.01 -2.40
CA ALA A 9 -2.43 7.35 -1.60
C ALA A 9 -2.24 5.95 -2.18
N TYR A 10 -1.26 5.24 -1.67
CA TYR A 10 -0.93 3.92 -2.18
C TYR A 10 -0.90 2.94 -1.03
N ALA A 11 -1.59 1.82 -1.20
CA ALA A 11 -1.57 0.71 -0.26
C ALA A 11 -0.85 -0.46 -0.90
N ILE A 12 -0.39 -1.39 -0.10
CA ILE A 12 0.32 -2.55 -0.58
C ILE A 12 -0.50 -3.78 -0.23
N LYS A 13 -0.74 -4.61 -1.25
CA LYS A 13 -1.58 -5.79 -1.10
C LYS A 13 -0.79 -7.02 -1.53
N ASP A 14 -0.92 -8.12 -0.81
CA ASP A 14 -0.27 -9.36 -1.20
C ASP A 14 -1.19 -10.17 -2.14
N LYS A 15 -0.68 -11.28 -2.64
CA LYS A 15 -1.42 -12.11 -3.60
C LYS A 15 -2.66 -12.75 -3.00
N ASN A 16 -2.77 -12.79 -1.68
CA ASN A 16 -3.92 -13.38 -1.00
C ASN A 16 -4.94 -12.35 -0.55
N GLY A 17 -4.76 -11.09 -0.91
CA GLY A 17 -5.72 -10.05 -0.59
C GLY A 17 -5.52 -9.37 0.74
N PHE A 18 -4.36 -9.56 1.38
CA PHE A 18 -4.05 -8.90 2.63
C PHE A 18 -3.27 -7.62 2.37
N TYR A 19 -3.60 -6.57 3.10
CA TYR A 19 -2.93 -5.27 2.98
C TYR A 19 -1.89 -5.11 4.07
N TYR A 20 -0.77 -4.49 3.72
CA TYR A 20 0.26 -4.18 4.68
C TYR A 20 -0.22 -3.07 5.60
N ILE A 21 -0.15 -3.30 6.91
CA ILE A 21 -0.60 -2.31 7.88
C ILE A 21 0.55 -1.75 8.72
N GLY A 22 1.78 -2.10 8.38
CA GLY A 22 2.96 -1.63 9.08
C GLY A 22 3.48 -2.67 10.06
N TYR A 23 4.72 -2.51 10.47
CA TYR A 23 5.35 -3.37 11.47
C TYR A 23 5.25 -4.87 11.12
N ASN A 24 5.40 -5.18 9.85
CA ASN A 24 5.32 -6.56 9.35
C ASN A 24 3.98 -7.23 9.62
N GLN A 25 2.92 -6.44 9.71
CA GLN A 25 1.59 -6.96 9.94
C GLN A 25 0.69 -6.75 8.74
N TRP A 26 -0.32 -7.60 8.58
CA TRP A 26 -1.18 -7.64 7.40
C TRP A 26 -2.62 -7.82 7.84
N ASP A 27 -3.55 -7.25 7.07
CA ASP A 27 -4.97 -7.33 7.39
C ASP A 27 -5.78 -7.32 6.10
N LYS A 28 -6.93 -7.96 6.11
CA LYS A 28 -7.77 -8.01 4.91
C LYS A 28 -8.52 -6.71 4.64
N GLN A 29 -8.59 -5.82 5.62
CA GLN A 29 -9.39 -4.62 5.47
C GLN A 29 -8.57 -3.48 4.92
N LEU A 30 -8.98 -2.97 3.76
CA LEU A 30 -8.28 -1.83 3.14
C LEU A 30 -8.21 -0.63 4.08
N ARG A 31 -9.26 -0.40 4.86
CA ARG A 31 -9.29 0.76 5.75
C ARG A 31 -8.20 0.73 6.81
N LYS A 32 -7.61 -0.44 7.05
CA LYS A 32 -6.51 -0.57 8.02
C LYS A 32 -5.14 -0.49 7.36
N ALA A 33 -5.10 -0.42 6.04
CA ALA A 33 -3.82 -0.43 5.33
C ALA A 33 -3.01 0.81 5.66
N LYS A 34 -1.70 0.62 5.74
CA LYS A 34 -0.80 1.75 5.82
C LYS A 34 -0.80 2.42 4.45
N LEU A 35 -1.04 3.72 4.43
CA LEU A 35 -1.09 4.46 3.19
C LEU A 35 0.18 5.26 3.00
N TYR A 36 0.69 5.22 1.77
CA TYR A 36 1.87 5.97 1.40
C TYR A 36 1.44 7.05 0.41
N HIS A 37 1.90 8.28 0.63
CA HIS A 37 1.55 9.37 -0.27
C HIS A 37 2.42 9.40 -1.51
N SER A 38 3.51 8.66 -1.50
CA SER A 38 4.41 8.58 -2.64
C SER A 38 4.54 7.12 -3.09
N ILE A 39 4.37 6.90 -4.37
CA ILE A 39 4.55 5.56 -4.92
C ILE A 39 5.98 5.08 -4.74
N PHE A 40 6.91 6.02 -4.64
CA PHE A 40 8.31 5.69 -4.44
C PHE A 40 8.50 4.92 -3.11
N TYR A 41 7.87 5.39 -2.04
CA TYR A 41 7.98 4.70 -0.76
C TYR A 41 7.24 3.37 -0.76
N ALA A 42 6.09 3.32 -1.44
CA ALA A 42 5.37 2.05 -1.55
C ALA A 42 6.20 1.01 -2.29
N ASN A 43 6.93 1.44 -3.32
CA ASN A 43 7.79 0.53 -4.06
C ASN A 43 8.93 -0.01 -3.22
N GLN A 44 9.42 0.76 -2.27
CA GLN A 44 10.49 0.28 -1.41
C GLN A 44 10.02 -0.93 -0.59
N ILE A 45 8.78 -0.91 -0.14
CA ILE A 45 8.23 -2.05 0.59
C ILE A 45 7.99 -3.20 -0.37
N LYS A 46 7.44 -2.90 -1.55
CA LYS A 46 7.13 -3.93 -2.53
C LYS A 46 8.37 -4.72 -2.93
N GLU A 47 9.51 -4.04 -2.99
CA GLU A 47 10.75 -4.68 -3.43
C GLU A 47 11.63 -5.16 -2.28
N ASP A 48 11.13 -5.10 -1.07
CA ASP A 48 11.87 -5.57 0.08
C ASP A 48 11.98 -7.09 0.02
N ASN A 49 13.20 -7.59 0.17
CA ASN A 49 13.45 -9.03 0.07
C ASN A 49 12.68 -9.84 1.10
N ARG A 50 12.34 -9.24 2.23
CA ARG A 50 11.58 -9.95 3.26
C ARG A 50 10.21 -10.37 2.75
N PHE A 51 9.68 -9.68 1.73
CA PHE A 51 8.33 -9.92 1.26
C PHE A 51 8.28 -10.49 -0.15
N ILE A 52 9.41 -10.99 -0.64
CA ILE A 52 9.49 -11.40 -2.04
C ILE A 52 8.50 -12.52 -2.39
N SER A 53 8.20 -13.39 -1.45
CA SER A 53 7.28 -14.50 -1.71
C SER A 53 5.81 -14.11 -1.56
N LYS A 54 5.52 -12.90 -1.13
CA LYS A 54 4.13 -12.51 -0.89
C LYS A 54 3.39 -12.06 -2.13
N GLY A 55 4.10 -11.82 -3.21
CA GLY A 55 3.45 -11.37 -4.45
C GLY A 55 2.78 -10.02 -4.29
N LEU A 56 3.55 -9.02 -3.87
CA LEU A 56 3.00 -7.71 -3.55
C LEU A 56 2.65 -6.92 -4.80
N SER A 57 1.58 -6.13 -4.69
CA SER A 57 1.22 -5.13 -5.69
C SER A 57 0.84 -3.84 -4.98
N ILE A 58 0.90 -2.74 -5.71
CA ILE A 58 0.54 -1.44 -5.18
C ILE A 58 -0.84 -1.09 -5.66
N VAL A 59 -1.70 -0.67 -4.73
CA VAL A 59 -3.07 -0.29 -5.01
C VAL A 59 -3.20 1.20 -4.80
N LYS A 60 -3.68 1.91 -5.83
CA LYS A 60 -3.92 3.34 -5.73
C LYS A 60 -5.25 3.56 -5.04
N VAL A 61 -5.25 4.40 -4.02
CA VAL A 61 -6.42 4.64 -3.20
C VAL A 61 -6.76 6.12 -3.25
N SER A 62 -8.02 6.42 -3.55
CA SER A 62 -8.49 7.79 -3.55
C SER A 62 -8.81 8.20 -2.12
N ILE A 63 -8.36 9.36 -1.72
CA ILE A 63 -8.56 9.84 -0.36
C ILE A 63 -9.21 11.22 -0.30
#